data_f664d2fa87df33c8b0b67a23e0fc27d8
#
_entry.id   f664d2fa87df33c8b0b67a23e0fc27d8
#
_cell.length_a   1.000
_cell.length_b   1.000
_cell.length_c   1.000
_cell.angle_alpha   90.00
_cell.angle_beta   90.00
_cell.angle_gamma   90.00
#
_symmetry.space_group_name_H-M   'P 1'
#
loop_
_entity.id
_entity.type
_entity.pdbx_description
1 polymer ?
#
loop_
_entity_poly.entity_id
_entity_poly.type
_entity_poly.pdbx_seq_one_letter_code
_entity_poly.pdbx_strand_id
1 'polypeptide(L)'
;MNTKKMLPLFVLVPVVVVLGVALGVLNHADTEEEDTSIALCSLDADSVIAIAYKGASDGATLESALTKTDDTWTLDSDPALPLDQSKAQGVADSMTALTALRELSDDADVASMGFDTPTYELSLKTADTEWTLTVGSKNSITNNWYARLSADGPVYTLDSSALSSICKTAKQLYAAQSITDIDVDDVTKMVVQTANGGTLSFAQNDSTWTLTDDVEYNLNQDIVKKMASTICDLKTKWSVTEPQADAVYGLDTPCLLYTSPSP
;
A
#
# COMPACT_ATOMS: atom_id res chain seq x y z
N MET A 1 45.59 -52.70 -15.29
CA MET A 1 44.36 -51.93 -14.99
C MET A 1 43.34 -52.35 -16.04
N ASN A 2 42.21 -52.91 -15.61
CA ASN A 2 41.36 -53.77 -16.49
C ASN A 2 40.41 -52.88 -17.30
N THR A 3 40.77 -52.56 -18.56
CA THR A 3 40.03 -51.66 -19.48
C THR A 3 38.58 -52.12 -19.78
N LYS A 4 38.25 -53.38 -19.55
CA LYS A 4 36.91 -53.98 -19.76
C LYS A 4 35.88 -53.50 -18.67
N LYS A 5 36.33 -53.05 -17.50
CA LYS A 5 35.46 -52.57 -16.43
C LYS A 5 35.17 -51.06 -16.53
N MET A 6 35.90 -50.30 -17.35
CA MET A 6 35.76 -48.87 -17.54
C MET A 6 34.87 -48.50 -18.73
N LEU A 7 34.52 -49.45 -19.61
CA LEU A 7 33.72 -49.22 -20.81
C LEU A 7 32.33 -48.59 -20.50
N PRO A 8 31.56 -49.04 -19.48
CA PRO A 8 30.28 -48.42 -19.15
C PRO A 8 30.44 -46.98 -18.61
N LEU A 9 31.56 -46.67 -17.97
CA LEU A 9 31.83 -45.33 -17.46
C LEU A 9 32.10 -44.31 -18.59
N PHE A 10 32.83 -44.77 -19.65
CA PHE A 10 33.11 -43.91 -20.82
C PHE A 10 31.90 -43.66 -21.71
N VAL A 11 30.83 -44.46 -21.58
CA VAL A 11 29.56 -44.25 -22.29
C VAL A 11 28.62 -43.40 -21.40
N LEU A 12 28.63 -43.60 -20.08
CA LEU A 12 27.74 -42.89 -19.16
C LEU A 12 28.08 -41.40 -19.05
N VAL A 13 29.36 -41.03 -19.00
CA VAL A 13 29.78 -39.62 -18.86
C VAL A 13 29.31 -38.74 -20.03
N PRO A 14 29.50 -39.10 -21.31
CA PRO A 14 28.97 -38.31 -22.42
C PRO A 14 27.43 -38.22 -22.43
N VAL A 15 26.72 -39.27 -22.03
CA VAL A 15 25.26 -39.27 -21.95
C VAL A 15 24.78 -38.27 -20.87
N VAL A 16 25.42 -38.23 -19.70
CA VAL A 16 25.10 -37.25 -18.65
C VAL A 16 25.43 -35.83 -19.10
N VAL A 17 26.53 -35.61 -19.81
CA VAL A 17 26.90 -34.30 -20.35
C VAL A 17 25.87 -33.83 -21.40
N VAL A 18 25.46 -34.72 -22.32
CA VAL A 18 24.44 -34.38 -23.34
C VAL A 18 23.08 -34.09 -22.68
N LEU A 19 22.68 -34.88 -21.68
CA LEU A 19 21.46 -34.61 -20.91
C LEU A 19 21.56 -33.30 -20.12
N GLY A 20 22.70 -33.00 -19.53
CA GLY A 20 22.93 -31.73 -18.82
C GLY A 20 22.88 -30.50 -19.76
N VAL A 21 23.45 -30.63 -20.97
CA VAL A 21 23.38 -29.57 -22.00
C VAL A 21 21.95 -29.45 -22.53
N ALA A 22 21.26 -30.56 -22.79
CA ALA A 22 19.86 -30.54 -23.23
C ALA A 22 18.92 -29.91 -22.17
N LEU A 23 19.10 -30.24 -20.89
CA LEU A 23 18.40 -29.60 -19.77
C LEU A 23 18.77 -28.13 -19.64
N GLY A 24 20.03 -27.75 -19.83
CA GLY A 24 20.48 -26.37 -19.83
C GLY A 24 19.89 -25.56 -20.97
N VAL A 25 19.78 -26.13 -22.16
CA VAL A 25 19.14 -25.48 -23.32
C VAL A 25 17.63 -25.42 -23.16
N LEU A 26 16.98 -26.43 -22.60
CA LEU A 26 15.55 -26.41 -22.29
C LEU A 26 15.20 -25.44 -21.16
N ASN A 27 16.11 -25.24 -20.19
CA ASN A 27 15.92 -24.30 -19.08
C ASN A 27 16.36 -22.88 -19.44
N HIS A 28 17.07 -22.66 -20.57
CA HIS A 28 17.47 -21.41 -21.18
C HIS A 28 16.74 -21.12 -22.50
N ALA A 29 15.86 -22.02 -22.94
CA ALA A 29 14.79 -21.58 -23.81
C ALA A 29 13.98 -20.62 -22.95
N ASP A 30 14.29 -19.30 -23.05
CA ASP A 30 13.35 -18.26 -22.72
C ASP A 30 12.05 -18.65 -23.42
N THR A 31 11.15 -19.26 -22.68
CA THR A 31 9.75 -19.18 -23.01
C THR A 31 9.50 -17.68 -22.82
N GLU A 32 9.59 -16.88 -23.89
CA GLU A 32 8.79 -15.71 -23.99
C GLU A 32 7.37 -16.25 -23.76
N GLU A 33 6.90 -16.23 -22.51
CA GLU A 33 5.48 -16.31 -22.22
C GLU A 33 4.94 -15.12 -23.00
N GLU A 34 4.33 -15.38 -24.15
CA GLU A 34 3.53 -14.36 -24.83
C GLU A 34 2.60 -13.83 -23.74
N ASP A 35 2.78 -12.55 -23.39
CA ASP A 35 1.90 -11.88 -22.44
C ASP A 35 0.50 -11.91 -23.05
N THR A 36 -0.25 -12.95 -22.70
CA THR A 36 -1.63 -13.16 -23.17
C THR A 36 -2.62 -12.33 -22.35
N SER A 37 -2.11 -11.43 -21.48
CA SER A 37 -2.96 -10.58 -20.67
C SER A 37 -3.80 -9.65 -21.57
N ILE A 38 -5.08 -9.50 -21.20
CA ILE A 38 -6.06 -8.68 -21.93
C ILE A 38 -6.25 -7.39 -21.16
N ALA A 39 -5.91 -6.24 -21.76
CA ALA A 39 -6.18 -4.95 -21.16
C ALA A 39 -7.71 -4.71 -21.04
N LEU A 40 -8.17 -4.43 -19.84
CA LEU A 40 -9.60 -4.18 -19.57
C LEU A 40 -9.97 -2.71 -19.63
N CYS A 41 -9.01 -1.81 -19.50
CA CYS A 41 -9.20 -0.38 -19.59
C CYS A 41 -8.27 0.21 -20.64
N SER A 42 -8.76 1.18 -21.40
CA SER A 42 -7.97 1.91 -22.41
C SER A 42 -7.90 3.41 -22.12
N LEU A 43 -8.30 3.83 -20.90
CA LEU A 43 -8.25 5.23 -20.49
C LEU A 43 -6.82 5.60 -20.08
N ASP A 44 -6.47 6.86 -20.32
CA ASP A 44 -5.24 7.44 -19.78
C ASP A 44 -5.47 7.81 -18.30
N ALA A 45 -4.60 7.35 -17.42
CA ALA A 45 -4.70 7.60 -15.98
C ALA A 45 -4.67 9.09 -15.62
N ASP A 46 -3.93 9.89 -16.38
CA ASP A 46 -3.84 11.34 -16.18
C ASP A 46 -5.15 12.06 -16.54
N SER A 47 -5.96 11.46 -17.43
CA SER A 47 -7.28 11.99 -17.82
C SER A 47 -8.39 11.67 -16.82
N VAL A 48 -8.14 10.81 -15.84
CA VAL A 48 -9.15 10.40 -14.86
C VAL A 48 -9.43 11.54 -13.88
N ILE A 49 -10.70 11.89 -13.74
CA ILE A 49 -11.19 12.95 -12.84
C ILE A 49 -12.03 12.41 -11.67
N ALA A 50 -12.52 11.18 -11.75
CA ALA A 50 -13.18 10.54 -10.61
C ALA A 50 -12.96 9.02 -10.63
N ILE A 51 -12.91 8.47 -9.42
CA ILE A 51 -12.75 7.05 -9.14
C ILE A 51 -13.83 6.67 -8.14
N ALA A 52 -14.53 5.57 -8.35
CA ALA A 52 -15.33 4.98 -7.29
C ALA A 52 -15.13 3.47 -7.26
N TYR A 53 -15.16 2.91 -6.07
CA TYR A 53 -15.18 1.47 -5.87
C TYR A 53 -16.01 1.12 -4.63
N LYS A 54 -16.76 0.05 -4.77
CA LYS A 54 -17.62 -0.50 -3.74
C LYS A 54 -17.41 -2.00 -3.64
N GLY A 55 -17.42 -2.55 -2.44
CA GLY A 55 -17.24 -3.97 -2.23
C GLY A 55 -17.22 -4.35 -0.76
N ALA A 56 -16.66 -5.52 -0.46
CA ALA A 56 -16.45 -6.00 0.89
C ALA A 56 -14.96 -6.36 1.09
N SER A 57 -14.38 -5.89 2.19
CA SER A 57 -13.03 -6.25 2.62
C SER A 57 -13.09 -6.68 4.08
N ASP A 58 -12.57 -7.87 4.38
CA ASP A 58 -12.52 -8.43 5.75
C ASP A 58 -13.87 -8.41 6.48
N GLY A 59 -14.98 -8.63 5.75
CA GLY A 59 -16.34 -8.64 6.27
C GLY A 59 -16.94 -7.25 6.55
N ALA A 60 -16.24 -6.19 6.20
CA ALA A 60 -16.74 -4.81 6.25
C ALA A 60 -17.06 -4.30 4.85
N THR A 61 -18.09 -3.46 4.73
CA THR A 61 -18.39 -2.76 3.49
C THR A 61 -17.28 -1.75 3.20
N LEU A 62 -16.70 -1.85 2.02
CA LEU A 62 -15.77 -0.88 1.47
C LEU A 62 -16.52 -0.06 0.42
N GLU A 63 -16.64 1.22 0.64
CA GLU A 63 -17.17 2.17 -0.33
C GLU A 63 -16.30 3.42 -0.32
N SER A 64 -15.79 3.82 -1.48
CA SER A 64 -14.92 4.96 -1.61
C SER A 64 -15.16 5.63 -2.95
N ALA A 65 -15.26 6.93 -2.93
CA ALA A 65 -15.31 7.77 -4.12
C ALA A 65 -14.32 8.92 -3.96
N LEU A 66 -13.51 9.11 -5.00
CA LEU A 66 -12.51 10.17 -5.07
C LEU A 66 -12.78 11.04 -6.29
N THR A 67 -12.68 12.34 -6.11
CA THR A 67 -12.79 13.32 -7.20
C THR A 67 -11.50 14.14 -7.29
N LYS A 68 -11.02 14.36 -8.51
CA LYS A 68 -9.84 15.15 -8.82
C LYS A 68 -10.25 16.53 -9.30
N THR A 69 -9.81 17.57 -8.58
CA THR A 69 -10.04 18.97 -8.96
C THR A 69 -8.71 19.70 -8.90
N ASP A 70 -8.37 20.44 -9.95
CA ASP A 70 -7.09 21.17 -10.04
C ASP A 70 -5.88 20.30 -9.65
N ASP A 71 -5.81 19.08 -10.21
CA ASP A 71 -4.79 18.06 -9.96
C ASP A 71 -4.71 17.53 -8.52
N THR A 72 -5.73 17.82 -7.71
CA THR A 72 -5.81 17.36 -6.31
C THR A 72 -6.95 16.38 -6.12
N TRP A 73 -6.63 15.18 -5.63
CA TRP A 73 -7.60 14.18 -5.24
C TRP A 73 -8.19 14.49 -3.87
N THR A 74 -9.51 14.39 -3.76
CA THR A 74 -10.25 14.49 -2.51
C THR A 74 -11.16 13.28 -2.32
N LEU A 75 -11.42 12.88 -1.07
CA LEU A 75 -12.38 11.84 -0.74
C LEU A 75 -13.76 12.47 -0.63
N ASP A 76 -14.73 12.01 -1.42
CA ASP A 76 -16.06 12.64 -1.50
C ASP A 76 -16.82 12.58 -0.16
N SER A 77 -16.64 11.50 0.61
CA SER A 77 -17.27 11.34 1.94
C SER A 77 -16.65 12.23 3.02
N ASP A 78 -15.40 12.67 2.84
CA ASP A 78 -14.69 13.60 3.76
C ASP A 78 -13.65 14.41 2.97
N PRO A 79 -14.08 15.51 2.31
CA PRO A 79 -13.19 16.35 1.52
C PRO A 79 -12.08 17.05 2.32
N ALA A 80 -12.22 17.11 3.65
CA ALA A 80 -11.23 17.70 4.54
C ALA A 80 -10.12 16.70 4.94
N LEU A 81 -10.33 15.40 4.70
CA LEU A 81 -9.33 14.38 4.98
C LEU A 81 -8.09 14.58 4.10
N PRO A 82 -6.91 14.77 4.68
CA PRO A 82 -5.70 14.90 3.88
C PRO A 82 -5.37 13.56 3.21
N LEU A 83 -5.39 13.52 1.88
CA LEU A 83 -5.02 12.36 1.10
C LEU A 83 -3.56 12.44 0.63
N ASP A 84 -2.89 11.31 0.65
CA ASP A 84 -1.63 11.09 -0.05
C ASP A 84 -1.92 11.05 -1.56
N GLN A 85 -1.58 12.14 -2.25
CA GLN A 85 -1.91 12.35 -3.66
C GLN A 85 -1.28 11.27 -4.56
N SER A 86 -0.08 10.81 -4.22
CA SER A 86 0.58 9.73 -4.96
C SER A 86 -0.16 8.41 -4.82
N LYS A 87 -0.70 8.11 -3.63
CA LYS A 87 -1.50 6.90 -3.42
C LYS A 87 -2.85 6.98 -4.11
N ALA A 88 -3.50 8.15 -4.07
CA ALA A 88 -4.77 8.37 -4.74
C ALA A 88 -4.61 8.23 -6.27
N GLN A 89 -3.58 8.87 -6.85
CA GLN A 89 -3.23 8.69 -8.26
C GLN A 89 -2.90 7.23 -8.58
N GLY A 90 -2.14 6.54 -7.72
CA GLY A 90 -1.81 5.13 -7.88
C GLY A 90 -3.02 4.18 -7.92
N VAL A 91 -4.19 4.59 -7.40
CA VAL A 91 -5.45 3.86 -7.61
C VAL A 91 -5.92 4.01 -9.06
N ALA A 92 -5.90 5.23 -9.62
CA ALA A 92 -6.24 5.47 -11.02
C ALA A 92 -5.31 4.68 -11.95
N ASP A 93 -4.00 4.75 -11.70
CA ASP A 93 -2.97 4.03 -12.47
C ASP A 93 -3.22 2.51 -12.44
N SER A 94 -3.54 1.96 -11.25
CA SER A 94 -3.82 0.53 -11.08
C SER A 94 -5.10 0.10 -11.79
N MET A 95 -6.13 0.95 -11.82
CA MET A 95 -7.39 0.65 -12.52
C MET A 95 -7.24 0.73 -14.03
N THR A 96 -6.51 1.73 -14.54
CA THR A 96 -6.27 1.89 -15.98
C THR A 96 -5.33 0.83 -16.54
N ALA A 97 -4.39 0.34 -15.73
CA ALA A 97 -3.47 -0.74 -16.08
C ALA A 97 -4.04 -2.15 -15.82
N LEU A 98 -5.32 -2.25 -15.42
CA LEU A 98 -5.91 -3.55 -15.06
C LEU A 98 -5.99 -4.47 -16.27
N THR A 99 -5.46 -5.68 -16.12
CA THR A 99 -5.47 -6.73 -17.13
C THR A 99 -6.20 -7.97 -16.67
N ALA A 100 -6.82 -8.68 -17.60
CA ALA A 100 -7.37 -10.00 -17.38
C ALA A 100 -6.34 -11.06 -17.78
N LEU A 101 -6.36 -12.20 -17.08
CA LEU A 101 -5.57 -13.36 -17.42
C LEU A 101 -6.08 -14.06 -18.68
N ARG A 102 -7.40 -14.07 -18.84
CA ARG A 102 -8.09 -14.64 -20.01
C ARG A 102 -9.53 -14.21 -20.06
N GLU A 103 -10.12 -14.31 -21.25
CA GLU A 103 -11.56 -14.31 -21.50
C GLU A 103 -12.12 -15.74 -21.41
N LEU A 104 -13.31 -15.89 -20.85
CA LEU A 104 -14.01 -17.19 -20.80
C LEU A 104 -14.82 -17.39 -22.06
N SER A 105 -15.04 -18.67 -22.43
CA SER A 105 -15.88 -19.04 -23.57
C SER A 105 -17.37 -18.71 -23.33
N ASP A 106 -18.11 -18.51 -24.41
CA ASP A 106 -19.53 -18.14 -24.38
C ASP A 106 -20.44 -19.19 -23.71
N ASP A 107 -19.97 -20.43 -23.55
CA ASP A 107 -20.70 -21.53 -22.90
C ASP A 107 -20.46 -21.61 -21.39
N ALA A 108 -19.74 -20.64 -20.81
CA ALA A 108 -19.49 -20.59 -19.37
C ALA A 108 -20.80 -20.33 -18.57
N ASP A 109 -20.93 -21.02 -17.43
CA ASP A 109 -22.07 -20.83 -16.53
C ASP A 109 -21.94 -19.51 -15.74
N VAL A 110 -22.35 -18.40 -16.36
CA VAL A 110 -22.25 -17.04 -15.79
C VAL A 110 -23.10 -16.89 -14.54
N ALA A 111 -24.22 -17.63 -14.41
CA ALA A 111 -25.11 -17.54 -13.25
C ALA A 111 -24.41 -17.92 -11.93
N SER A 112 -23.41 -18.83 -11.99
CA SER A 112 -22.65 -19.28 -10.84
C SER A 112 -21.49 -18.35 -10.44
N MET A 113 -21.22 -17.31 -11.23
CA MET A 113 -20.04 -16.44 -11.04
C MET A 113 -20.29 -15.23 -10.13
N GLY A 114 -21.50 -15.09 -9.56
CA GLY A 114 -21.81 -14.12 -8.51
C GLY A 114 -22.04 -12.68 -8.99
N PHE A 115 -22.41 -12.47 -10.25
CA PHE A 115 -22.68 -11.13 -10.78
C PHE A 115 -24.03 -10.55 -10.36
N ASP A 116 -24.96 -11.38 -9.86
CA ASP A 116 -26.23 -10.91 -9.28
C ASP A 116 -26.03 -10.19 -7.94
N THR A 117 -24.97 -10.53 -7.24
CA THR A 117 -24.51 -9.89 -6.00
C THR A 117 -23.01 -9.69 -6.07
N PRO A 118 -22.55 -8.67 -6.82
CA PRO A 118 -21.14 -8.49 -7.09
C PRO A 118 -20.33 -8.24 -5.81
N THR A 119 -19.13 -8.80 -5.76
CA THR A 119 -18.22 -8.59 -4.64
C THR A 119 -17.58 -7.21 -4.72
N TYR A 120 -17.30 -6.72 -5.96
CA TYR A 120 -16.82 -5.35 -6.17
C TYR A 120 -17.47 -4.75 -7.42
N GLU A 121 -17.66 -3.44 -7.34
CA GLU A 121 -18.03 -2.58 -8.46
C GLU A 121 -16.99 -1.45 -8.53
N LEU A 122 -16.38 -1.27 -9.69
CA LEU A 122 -15.35 -0.26 -9.92
C LEU A 122 -15.80 0.67 -11.02
N SER A 123 -15.51 1.95 -10.89
CA SER A 123 -15.72 2.93 -11.96
C SER A 123 -14.61 3.97 -12.03
N LEU A 124 -14.29 4.37 -13.25
CA LEU A 124 -13.42 5.50 -13.58
C LEU A 124 -14.21 6.47 -14.45
N LYS A 125 -13.98 7.74 -14.24
CA LYS A 125 -14.58 8.78 -15.06
C LYS A 125 -13.53 9.75 -15.55
N THR A 126 -13.61 10.07 -16.84
CA THR A 126 -12.91 11.19 -17.48
C THR A 126 -13.92 12.29 -17.81
N ALA A 127 -13.50 13.37 -18.45
CA ALA A 127 -14.43 14.41 -18.92
C ALA A 127 -15.50 13.88 -19.91
N ASP A 128 -15.12 12.89 -20.74
CA ASP A 128 -15.91 12.44 -21.86
C ASP A 128 -16.44 11.01 -21.73
N THR A 129 -15.87 10.20 -20.85
CA THR A 129 -16.12 8.75 -20.81
C THR A 129 -16.20 8.25 -19.37
N GLU A 130 -17.04 7.26 -19.16
CA GLU A 130 -17.12 6.47 -17.93
C GLU A 130 -16.80 5.01 -18.25
N TRP A 131 -15.92 4.42 -17.46
CA TRP A 131 -15.55 3.00 -17.51
C TRP A 131 -16.02 2.32 -16.23
N THR A 132 -16.59 1.12 -16.36
CA THR A 132 -17.06 0.35 -15.21
C THR A 132 -16.63 -1.10 -15.32
N LEU A 133 -16.36 -1.71 -14.16
CA LEU A 133 -16.06 -3.13 -14.04
C LEU A 133 -16.84 -3.73 -12.86
N THR A 134 -17.59 -4.78 -13.15
CA THR A 134 -18.27 -5.59 -12.14
C THR A 134 -17.46 -6.84 -11.86
N VAL A 135 -17.15 -7.09 -10.58
CA VAL A 135 -16.40 -8.25 -10.13
C VAL A 135 -17.32 -9.14 -9.29
N GLY A 136 -17.49 -10.37 -9.74
CA GLY A 136 -18.31 -11.40 -9.11
C GLY A 136 -17.57 -12.15 -8.00
N SER A 137 -17.77 -13.46 -7.93
CA SER A 137 -17.12 -14.33 -6.95
C SER A 137 -15.72 -14.75 -7.40
N LYS A 138 -14.98 -15.36 -6.47
CA LYS A 138 -13.72 -16.07 -6.80
C LYS A 138 -14.01 -17.47 -7.30
N ASN A 139 -13.24 -17.91 -8.27
CA ASN A 139 -13.17 -19.31 -8.65
C ASN A 139 -12.60 -20.14 -7.50
N SER A 140 -13.30 -21.19 -7.08
CA SER A 140 -12.90 -22.00 -5.91
C SER A 140 -11.63 -22.82 -6.12
N ILE A 141 -11.19 -23.04 -7.37
CA ILE A 141 -10.02 -23.83 -7.71
C ILE A 141 -8.80 -22.94 -7.95
N THR A 142 -8.96 -21.90 -8.81
CA THR A 142 -7.84 -21.03 -9.21
C THR A 142 -7.68 -19.83 -8.26
N ASN A 143 -8.69 -19.51 -7.45
CA ASN A 143 -8.77 -18.34 -6.59
C ASN A 143 -8.77 -17.00 -7.35
N ASN A 144 -8.93 -17.03 -8.69
CA ASN A 144 -9.04 -15.84 -9.53
C ASN A 144 -10.45 -15.26 -9.46
N TRP A 145 -10.57 -13.95 -9.65
CA TRP A 145 -11.86 -13.27 -9.68
C TRP A 145 -12.52 -13.40 -11.06
N TYR A 146 -13.83 -13.53 -11.09
CA TYR A 146 -14.61 -13.31 -12.31
C TYR A 146 -14.95 -11.83 -12.45
N ALA A 147 -14.83 -11.28 -13.64
CA ALA A 147 -15.11 -9.88 -13.91
C ALA A 147 -15.76 -9.68 -15.27
N ARG A 148 -16.56 -8.61 -15.44
CA ARG A 148 -17.15 -8.21 -16.72
C ARG A 148 -17.30 -6.69 -16.82
N LEU A 149 -17.16 -6.16 -18.02
CA LEU A 149 -17.28 -4.73 -18.30
C LEU A 149 -18.73 -4.29 -18.54
N SER A 150 -19.62 -5.21 -18.92
CA SER A 150 -21.06 -4.94 -19.13
C SER A 150 -21.89 -6.18 -18.79
N ALA A 151 -23.19 -6.00 -18.57
CA ALA A 151 -24.09 -7.07 -18.16
C ALA A 151 -24.13 -8.24 -19.16
N ASP A 152 -24.09 -7.94 -20.45
CA ASP A 152 -24.16 -8.92 -21.53
C ASP A 152 -22.83 -9.13 -22.26
N GLY A 153 -21.72 -8.59 -21.67
CA GLY A 153 -20.38 -8.70 -22.24
C GLY A 153 -19.67 -9.98 -21.84
N PRO A 154 -18.48 -10.21 -22.42
CA PRO A 154 -17.66 -11.35 -22.09
C PRO A 154 -17.23 -11.33 -20.63
N VAL A 155 -17.01 -12.52 -20.09
CA VAL A 155 -16.50 -12.72 -18.73
C VAL A 155 -15.01 -12.94 -18.78
N TYR A 156 -14.31 -12.25 -17.90
CA TYR A 156 -12.86 -12.33 -17.75
C TYR A 156 -12.47 -12.94 -16.41
N THR A 157 -11.25 -13.43 -16.32
CA THR A 157 -10.64 -13.81 -15.03
C THR A 157 -9.52 -12.84 -14.67
N LEU A 158 -9.55 -12.34 -13.43
CA LEU A 158 -8.48 -11.48 -12.86
C LEU A 158 -7.65 -12.28 -11.88
N ASP A 159 -6.39 -11.89 -11.73
CA ASP A 159 -5.56 -12.41 -10.66
C ASP A 159 -6.17 -12.14 -9.27
N SER A 160 -5.94 -13.03 -8.33
CA SER A 160 -6.46 -12.94 -6.96
C SER A 160 -6.04 -11.68 -6.21
N SER A 161 -4.92 -11.08 -6.58
CA SER A 161 -4.32 -9.87 -5.98
C SER A 161 -4.68 -8.57 -6.71
N ALA A 162 -5.27 -8.63 -7.91
CA ALA A 162 -5.51 -7.50 -8.81
C ALA A 162 -6.23 -6.31 -8.13
N LEU A 163 -7.17 -6.61 -7.22
CA LEU A 163 -7.95 -5.58 -6.53
C LEU A 163 -7.26 -4.96 -5.32
N SER A 164 -6.16 -5.55 -4.86
CA SER A 164 -5.46 -5.10 -3.65
C SER A 164 -4.79 -3.73 -3.78
N SER A 165 -4.38 -3.35 -4.99
CA SER A 165 -3.83 -2.02 -5.31
C SER A 165 -4.92 -0.96 -5.51
N ILE A 166 -6.14 -1.38 -5.85
CA ILE A 166 -7.28 -0.54 -6.21
C ILE A 166 -8.15 -0.24 -4.98
N CYS A 167 -8.66 -1.28 -4.32
CA CYS A 167 -9.65 -1.16 -3.26
C CYS A 167 -9.01 -0.73 -1.93
N LYS A 168 -8.62 0.53 -1.83
CA LYS A 168 -7.98 1.12 -0.65
C LYS A 168 -9.01 1.74 0.29
N THR A 169 -8.83 1.54 1.58
CA THR A 169 -9.59 2.27 2.60
C THR A 169 -9.11 3.72 2.71
N ALA A 170 -9.96 4.62 3.21
CA ALA A 170 -9.58 6.01 3.49
C ALA A 170 -8.30 6.10 4.35
N LYS A 171 -8.14 5.19 5.32
CA LYS A 171 -6.94 5.11 6.17
C LYS A 171 -5.67 4.75 5.40
N GLN A 172 -5.75 3.93 4.36
CA GLN A 172 -4.61 3.58 3.51
C GLN A 172 -4.23 4.72 2.57
N LEU A 173 -5.21 5.56 2.20
CA LEU A 173 -5.01 6.76 1.38
C LEU A 173 -4.61 8.00 2.19
N TYR A 174 -4.71 7.95 3.53
CA TYR A 174 -4.41 9.09 4.39
C TYR A 174 -2.95 9.54 4.27
N ALA A 175 -2.77 10.87 4.17
CA ALA A 175 -1.47 11.51 4.24
C ALA A 175 -1.13 11.85 5.69
N ALA A 176 -0.10 11.22 6.22
CA ALA A 176 0.37 11.49 7.58
C ALA A 176 0.78 12.97 7.71
N GLN A 177 0.15 13.69 8.65
CA GLN A 177 0.44 15.09 8.93
C GLN A 177 1.52 15.19 10.00
N SER A 178 2.40 16.18 9.87
CA SER A 178 3.33 16.54 10.94
C SER A 178 2.56 17.05 12.15
N ILE A 179 2.92 16.63 13.35
CA ILE A 179 2.31 17.10 14.60
C ILE A 179 2.88 18.45 15.01
N THR A 180 4.09 18.75 14.58
CA THR A 180 4.79 20.00 14.86
C THR A 180 5.54 20.47 13.62
N ASP A 181 5.63 21.79 13.44
CA ASP A 181 6.41 22.44 12.39
C ASP A 181 7.76 22.97 12.92
N ILE A 182 8.18 22.48 14.09
CA ILE A 182 9.45 22.89 14.71
C ILE A 182 10.60 22.15 14.01
N ASP A 183 11.56 22.92 13.49
CA ASP A 183 12.82 22.36 13.02
C ASP A 183 13.65 21.89 14.24
N VAL A 184 14.24 20.72 14.15
CA VAL A 184 15.07 20.16 15.23
C VAL A 184 16.26 21.06 15.59
N ASP A 185 16.77 21.81 14.63
CA ASP A 185 17.88 22.75 14.83
C ASP A 185 17.46 24.00 15.65
N ASP A 186 16.18 24.31 15.70
CA ASP A 186 15.61 25.40 16.51
C ASP A 186 15.28 24.97 17.95
N VAL A 187 15.38 23.68 18.28
CA VAL A 187 15.04 23.17 19.61
C VAL A 187 16.18 23.48 20.59
N THR A 188 15.97 24.44 21.46
CA THR A 188 16.94 24.84 22.49
C THR A 188 16.65 24.26 23.87
N LYS A 189 15.44 23.75 24.09
CA LYS A 189 15.01 23.17 25.37
C LYS A 189 14.01 22.04 25.15
N MET A 190 14.13 20.99 25.95
CA MET A 190 13.22 19.86 25.94
C MET A 190 12.92 19.44 27.39
N VAL A 191 11.65 19.22 27.69
CA VAL A 191 11.22 18.69 28.99
C VAL A 191 10.46 17.38 28.74
N VAL A 192 10.87 16.33 29.44
CA VAL A 192 10.23 15.01 29.36
C VAL A 192 9.69 14.67 30.74
N GLN A 193 8.40 14.45 30.83
CA GLN A 193 7.71 14.05 32.05
C GLN A 193 7.13 12.65 31.87
N THR A 194 7.39 11.76 32.82
CA THR A 194 6.89 10.39 32.82
C THR A 194 5.68 10.24 33.74
N ALA A 195 4.82 9.24 33.49
CA ALA A 195 3.65 8.96 34.31
C ALA A 195 3.97 8.72 35.81
N ASN A 196 5.18 8.28 36.12
CA ASN A 196 5.64 8.08 37.49
C ASN A 196 6.11 9.38 38.19
N GLY A 197 5.89 10.55 37.57
CA GLY A 197 6.24 11.87 38.10
C GLY A 197 7.71 12.25 37.93
N GLY A 198 8.53 11.44 37.25
CA GLY A 198 9.89 11.83 36.91
C GLY A 198 9.90 12.87 35.80
N THR A 199 10.66 13.94 35.99
CA THR A 199 10.86 15.01 35.01
C THR A 199 12.33 15.13 34.66
N LEU A 200 12.64 15.15 33.37
CA LEU A 200 13.99 15.44 32.85
C LEU A 200 13.89 16.71 32.00
N SER A 201 14.73 17.69 32.34
CA SER A 201 14.82 18.94 31.60
C SER A 201 16.19 19.07 30.96
N PHE A 202 16.18 19.26 29.63
CA PHE A 202 17.39 19.41 28.82
C PHE A 202 17.44 20.83 28.25
N ALA A 203 18.62 21.39 28.21
CA ALA A 203 18.89 22.66 27.52
C ALA A 203 20.08 22.48 26.57
N GLN A 204 20.01 23.15 25.40
CA GLN A 204 21.08 23.16 24.42
C GLN A 204 21.79 24.50 24.41
N ASN A 205 23.09 24.48 24.51
CA ASN A 205 23.97 25.63 24.31
C ASN A 205 25.10 25.23 23.34
N ASP A 206 25.33 26.05 22.33
CA ASP A 206 26.37 25.82 21.32
C ASP A 206 26.35 24.37 20.78
N SER A 207 25.18 23.85 20.42
CA SER A 207 24.96 22.48 19.93
C SER A 207 25.25 21.35 20.93
N THR A 208 25.46 21.68 22.22
CA THR A 208 25.72 20.73 23.30
C THR A 208 24.50 20.68 24.24
N TRP A 209 23.96 19.51 24.46
CA TRP A 209 22.86 19.28 25.40
C TRP A 209 23.37 19.03 26.81
N THR A 210 22.72 19.65 27.79
CA THR A 210 22.97 19.44 29.23
C THR A 210 21.67 19.17 29.97
N LEU A 211 21.71 18.48 31.12
CA LEU A 211 20.61 18.46 32.05
C LEU A 211 20.55 19.80 32.79
N THR A 212 19.32 20.36 32.91
CA THR A 212 19.15 21.64 33.59
C THR A 212 19.45 21.54 35.08
N ASP A 213 19.16 20.41 35.71
CA ASP A 213 19.33 20.18 37.15
C ASP A 213 20.74 19.70 37.52
N ASP A 214 21.50 19.18 36.55
CA ASP A 214 22.88 18.72 36.73
C ASP A 214 23.65 18.91 35.40
N VAL A 215 24.22 20.10 35.23
CA VAL A 215 24.95 20.48 34.00
C VAL A 215 26.23 19.74 33.79
N GLU A 216 26.80 19.12 34.87
CA GLU A 216 28.02 18.34 34.82
C GLU A 216 27.78 16.86 34.47
N TYR A 217 26.50 16.44 34.43
CA TYR A 217 26.17 15.09 34.07
C TYR A 217 26.56 14.80 32.62
N ASN A 218 27.32 13.74 32.41
CA ASN A 218 27.84 13.40 31.09
C ASN A 218 26.75 12.73 30.24
N LEU A 219 26.00 13.54 29.47
CA LEU A 219 24.98 13.07 28.57
C LEU A 219 25.55 12.44 27.31
N ASN A 220 24.91 11.35 26.85
CA ASN A 220 25.13 10.87 25.50
C ASN A 220 24.41 11.81 24.50
N GLN A 221 25.16 12.66 23.83
CA GLN A 221 24.69 13.70 22.94
C GLN A 221 23.88 13.13 21.78
N ASP A 222 24.25 11.97 21.21
CA ASP A 222 23.56 11.34 20.10
C ASP A 222 22.16 10.87 20.50
N ILE A 223 22.03 10.36 21.73
CA ILE A 223 20.72 9.93 22.26
C ILE A 223 19.80 11.14 22.42
N VAL A 224 20.29 12.23 23.03
CA VAL A 224 19.46 13.42 23.27
C VAL A 224 19.06 14.10 21.95
N LYS A 225 19.99 14.21 21.00
CA LYS A 225 19.69 14.71 19.64
C LYS A 225 18.66 13.84 18.95
N LYS A 226 18.78 12.52 19.06
CA LYS A 226 17.79 11.59 18.50
C LYS A 226 16.42 11.71 19.17
N MET A 227 16.36 11.98 20.47
CA MET A 227 15.10 12.26 21.17
C MET A 227 14.44 13.52 20.60
N ALA A 228 15.17 14.61 20.46
CA ALA A 228 14.67 15.87 19.89
C ALA A 228 14.16 15.65 18.45
N SER A 229 14.94 15.03 17.58
CA SER A 229 14.51 14.76 16.20
C SER A 229 13.28 13.85 16.13
N THR A 230 13.22 12.82 16.99
CA THR A 230 12.05 11.93 17.04
C THR A 230 10.78 12.69 17.39
N ILE A 231 10.85 13.68 18.30
CA ILE A 231 9.73 14.52 18.71
C ILE A 231 9.30 15.41 17.54
N CYS A 232 10.25 16.07 16.88
CA CYS A 232 9.98 16.95 15.74
C CYS A 232 9.45 16.19 14.53
N ASP A 233 9.86 14.93 14.34
CA ASP A 233 9.45 14.07 13.24
C ASP A 233 8.14 13.30 13.48
N LEU A 234 7.46 13.54 14.61
CA LEU A 234 6.19 12.85 14.91
C LEU A 234 5.13 13.19 13.88
N LYS A 235 4.50 12.13 13.36
CA LYS A 235 3.40 12.25 12.39
C LYS A 235 2.16 11.51 12.85
N THR A 236 1.01 12.03 12.46
CA THR A 236 -0.26 11.36 12.66
C THR A 236 -0.33 10.06 11.85
N LYS A 237 -0.99 9.03 12.38
CA LYS A 237 -1.34 7.81 11.62
C LYS A 237 -2.76 7.88 11.06
N TRP A 238 -3.61 8.69 11.67
CA TRP A 238 -5.01 8.88 11.32
C TRP A 238 -5.55 10.11 12.04
N SER A 239 -6.55 10.77 11.47
CA SER A 239 -7.28 11.83 12.15
C SER A 239 -8.58 11.28 12.75
N VAL A 240 -8.96 11.81 13.92
CA VAL A 240 -10.24 11.49 14.58
C VAL A 240 -11.23 12.60 14.22
N THR A 241 -12.24 12.27 13.41
CA THR A 241 -13.22 13.24 12.91
C THR A 241 -14.22 13.69 13.98
N GLU A 242 -14.53 12.80 14.94
CA GLU A 242 -15.42 13.09 16.09
C GLU A 242 -14.66 12.83 17.39
N PRO A 243 -13.84 13.78 17.86
CA PRO A 243 -13.07 13.59 19.08
C PRO A 243 -13.97 13.48 20.30
N GLN A 244 -13.68 12.49 21.14
CA GLN A 244 -14.30 12.33 22.45
C GLN A 244 -13.48 13.06 23.52
N ALA A 245 -13.91 12.96 24.80
CA ALA A 245 -13.18 13.56 25.91
C ALA A 245 -11.76 12.95 26.04
N ASP A 246 -10.79 13.75 26.47
CA ASP A 246 -9.37 13.41 26.61
C ASP A 246 -9.14 12.11 27.41
N ALA A 247 -9.97 11.87 28.42
CA ALA A 247 -9.93 10.65 29.23
C ALA A 247 -10.09 9.35 28.42
N VAL A 248 -10.86 9.39 27.31
CA VAL A 248 -11.05 8.22 26.43
C VAL A 248 -9.76 7.83 25.73
N TYR A 249 -8.90 8.81 25.49
CA TYR A 249 -7.61 8.64 24.82
C TYR A 249 -6.44 8.55 25.79
N GLY A 250 -6.70 8.67 27.12
CA GLY A 250 -5.66 8.72 28.15
C GLY A 250 -4.83 10.00 28.16
N LEU A 251 -5.36 11.10 27.58
CA LEU A 251 -4.68 12.38 27.50
C LEU A 251 -4.80 13.21 28.77
N ASP A 252 -5.74 12.89 29.65
CA ASP A 252 -5.90 13.47 31.00
C ASP A 252 -4.79 13.01 31.97
N THR A 253 -4.26 11.80 31.76
CA THR A 253 -3.17 11.21 32.52
C THR A 253 -2.12 10.60 31.59
N PRO A 254 -1.39 11.41 30.82
CA PRO A 254 -0.48 10.90 29.80
C PRO A 254 0.67 10.12 30.44
N CYS A 255 1.04 8.99 29.83
CA CYS A 255 2.18 8.19 30.26
C CYS A 255 3.52 8.89 29.95
N LEU A 256 3.53 9.80 28.98
CA LEU A 256 4.67 10.61 28.58
C LEU A 256 4.17 11.97 28.11
N LEU A 257 4.74 13.04 28.66
CA LEU A 257 4.52 14.41 28.21
C LEU A 257 5.87 15.05 27.95
N TYR A 258 6.01 15.74 26.86
CA TYR A 258 7.18 16.60 26.60
C TYR A 258 6.73 17.94 26.02
N THR A 259 7.52 18.96 26.33
CA THR A 259 7.28 20.34 25.89
C THR A 259 8.59 20.91 25.38
N SER A 260 8.50 21.69 24.31
CA SER A 260 9.56 22.61 23.87
C SER A 260 8.97 24.02 23.94
N PRO A 261 9.66 25.01 24.52
CA PRO A 261 9.21 26.38 24.41
C PRO A 261 9.19 26.76 22.93
N SER A 262 8.08 27.38 22.51
CA SER A 262 8.03 28.03 21.19
C SER A 262 9.09 29.14 21.16
N PRO A 263 9.80 29.32 20.03
CA PRO A 263 10.72 30.43 19.86
C PRO A 263 10.08 31.80 20.06
#